data_f8127a1a774eaab2fd030f874fedbaa9
#
_entry.id   f8127a1a774eaab2fd030f874fedbaa9
#
_cell.length_a   1.000
_cell.length_b   1.000
_cell.length_c   1.000
_cell.angle_alpha   90.00
_cell.angle_beta   90.00
_cell.angle_gamma   90.00
#
_symmetry.space_group_name_H-M   'P 1'
#
loop_
_entity.id
_entity.type
_entity.pdbx_description
1 polymer ?
#
loop_
_entity_poly.entity_id
_entity_poly.type
_entity_poly.pdbx_seq_one_letter_code
_entity_poly.pdbx_strand_id
1 'polypeptide(L)'
;MLRTKRFELVELTVPANTPAGSRVQFNTIPQLRNQANQRIIVTDMSVYVDTSYGNSQVTNSIVGMPAAEIPKIAMTYYVNGEESIKLMPLAELIHINDASAPYLQNWYPFADLENLDWDKSYAQFNAASSGTQYVIPFGIRYIRLMQKGSNEWVEA
;
A
#
# COMPACT_ATOMS: atom_id res chain seq x y z
N MET A 1 -21.68 12.48 -10.16
CA MET A 1 -22.04 11.42 -9.19
C MET A 1 -20.90 11.24 -8.19
N LEU A 2 -21.22 11.29 -6.92
CA LEU A 2 -20.25 11.00 -5.87
C LEU A 2 -19.99 9.49 -5.82
N ARG A 3 -18.73 9.10 -5.95
CA ARG A 3 -18.33 7.70 -5.82
C ARG A 3 -17.98 7.40 -4.38
N THR A 4 -18.44 6.26 -3.89
CA THR A 4 -18.11 5.80 -2.55
C THR A 4 -16.69 5.27 -2.52
N LYS A 5 -15.84 5.87 -1.72
CA LYS A 5 -14.50 5.34 -1.47
C LYS A 5 -14.55 4.33 -0.34
N ARG A 6 -13.98 3.17 -0.60
CA ARG A 6 -13.79 2.12 0.39
C ARG A 6 -12.37 2.18 0.94
N PHE A 7 -12.19 1.69 2.13
CA PHE A 7 -10.89 1.60 2.77
C PHE A 7 -10.52 0.13 2.98
N GLU A 8 -9.25 -0.18 2.74
CA GLU A 8 -8.68 -1.49 3.07
C GLU A 8 -7.27 -1.31 3.57
N LEU A 9 -6.87 -2.15 4.52
CA LEU A 9 -5.51 -2.20 5.01
C LEU A 9 -4.76 -3.34 4.33
N VAL A 10 -3.69 -3.00 3.63
CA VAL A 10 -2.87 -3.97 2.90
C VAL A 10 -1.51 -4.04 3.58
N GLU A 11 -1.04 -5.23 3.88
CA GLU A 11 0.20 -5.42 4.60
C GLU A 11 1.30 -5.97 3.71
N LEU A 12 2.54 -5.55 4.00
CA LEU A 12 3.74 -6.08 3.38
C LEU A 12 4.68 -6.49 4.50
N THR A 13 4.96 -7.79 4.60
CA THR A 13 5.85 -8.32 5.64
C THR A 13 7.28 -8.31 5.17
N VAL A 14 8.14 -7.60 5.89
CA VAL A 14 9.56 -7.52 5.59
C VAL A 14 10.31 -8.48 6.51
N PRO A 15 10.93 -9.55 5.97
CA PRO A 15 11.74 -10.46 6.77
C PRO A 15 12.94 -9.76 7.38
N ALA A 16 13.37 -10.25 8.54
CA ALA A 16 14.59 -9.77 9.18
C ALA A 16 15.79 -9.91 8.23
N ASN A 17 16.66 -8.91 8.22
CA ASN A 17 17.89 -8.91 7.42
C ASN A 17 17.67 -9.11 5.92
N THR A 18 16.61 -8.51 5.36
CA THR A 18 16.39 -8.49 3.92
C THR A 18 17.55 -7.77 3.24
N PRO A 19 18.28 -8.42 2.31
CA PRO A 19 19.46 -7.81 1.69
C PRO A 19 19.17 -6.64 0.80
N ALA A 20 20.15 -5.78 0.61
CA ALA A 20 20.08 -4.71 -0.39
C ALA A 20 19.81 -5.29 -1.79
N GLY A 21 18.96 -4.64 -2.56
CA GLY A 21 18.57 -5.09 -3.89
C GLY A 21 17.41 -6.08 -3.91
N SER A 22 17.00 -6.60 -2.76
CA SER A 22 15.87 -7.54 -2.67
C SER A 22 14.54 -6.85 -2.90
N ARG A 23 13.60 -7.62 -3.44
CA ARG A 23 12.21 -7.23 -3.66
C ARG A 23 11.31 -8.02 -2.73
N VAL A 24 10.37 -7.32 -2.09
CA VAL A 24 9.40 -7.93 -1.18
C VAL A 24 8.00 -7.63 -1.72
N GLN A 25 7.18 -8.66 -1.85
CA GLN A 25 5.83 -8.54 -2.38
C GLN A 25 4.81 -8.33 -1.26
N PHE A 26 3.66 -7.79 -1.63
CA PHE A 26 2.54 -7.62 -0.70
C PHE A 26 1.99 -8.97 -0.26
N ASN A 27 1.45 -9.00 0.96
CA ASN A 27 0.70 -10.15 1.42
C ASN A 27 -0.57 -10.30 0.59
N THR A 28 -1.01 -11.53 0.39
CA THR A 28 -2.18 -11.83 -0.42
C THR A 28 -3.46 -11.22 0.17
N ILE A 29 -4.21 -10.51 -0.67
CA ILE A 29 -5.48 -9.91 -0.29
C ILE A 29 -6.56 -10.33 -1.28
N PRO A 30 -7.38 -11.33 -0.90
CA PRO A 30 -8.40 -11.84 -1.82
C PRO A 30 -9.39 -10.78 -2.30
N GLN A 31 -9.75 -9.84 -1.44
CA GLN A 31 -10.74 -8.80 -1.74
C GLN A 31 -10.30 -7.83 -2.84
N LEU A 32 -9.00 -7.65 -2.98
CA LEU A 32 -8.43 -6.68 -3.94
C LEU A 32 -7.83 -7.36 -5.17
N ARG A 33 -8.01 -8.66 -5.32
CA ARG A 33 -7.52 -9.38 -6.49
C ARG A 33 -8.29 -8.98 -7.74
N ASN A 34 -7.57 -8.93 -8.85
CA ASN A 34 -8.19 -8.70 -10.14
C ASN A 34 -9.09 -9.88 -10.52
N GLN A 35 -10.33 -9.57 -10.89
CA GLN A 35 -11.32 -10.52 -11.33
C GLN A 35 -11.98 -9.97 -12.58
N ALA A 36 -12.42 -10.88 -13.47
CA ALA A 36 -12.97 -10.49 -14.77
C ALA A 36 -14.23 -9.62 -14.66
N ASN A 37 -15.02 -9.81 -13.60
CA ASN A 37 -16.28 -9.10 -13.37
C ASN A 37 -16.17 -7.96 -12.37
N GLN A 38 -14.94 -7.57 -12.01
CA GLN A 38 -14.70 -6.56 -10.98
C GLN A 38 -13.57 -5.63 -11.41
N ARG A 39 -13.74 -4.35 -11.11
CA ARG A 39 -12.68 -3.36 -11.24
C ARG A 39 -12.44 -2.70 -9.89
N ILE A 40 -11.18 -2.68 -9.48
CA ILE A 40 -10.73 -1.98 -8.28
C ILE A 40 -9.90 -0.78 -8.73
N ILE A 41 -10.36 0.41 -8.40
CA ILE A 41 -9.65 1.65 -8.75
C ILE A 41 -9.07 2.25 -7.48
N VAL A 42 -7.77 2.15 -7.32
CA VAL A 42 -7.08 2.75 -6.18
C VAL A 42 -6.93 4.25 -6.43
N THR A 43 -7.51 5.05 -5.57
CA THR A 43 -7.50 6.51 -5.69
C THR A 43 -6.46 7.17 -4.81
N ASP A 44 -6.20 6.62 -3.64
CA ASP A 44 -5.25 7.17 -2.67
C ASP A 44 -4.60 6.05 -1.88
N MET A 45 -3.39 6.31 -1.42
CA MET A 45 -2.65 5.38 -0.58
C MET A 45 -1.88 6.13 0.50
N SER A 46 -1.75 5.53 1.65
CA SER A 46 -0.96 6.05 2.76
C SER A 46 -0.27 4.91 3.49
N VAL A 47 0.84 5.18 4.15
CA VAL A 47 1.54 4.19 4.96
C VAL A 47 1.52 4.62 6.41
N TYR A 48 1.13 3.72 7.29
CA TYR A 48 1.14 3.94 8.73
C TYR A 48 2.45 3.46 9.33
N VAL A 49 3.11 4.31 10.08
CA VAL A 49 4.29 3.95 10.87
C VAL A 49 3.98 4.12 12.35
N ASP A 50 4.66 3.35 13.19
CA ASP A 50 4.40 3.37 14.64
C ASP A 50 4.38 4.78 15.21
N THR A 51 5.38 5.58 14.85
CA THR A 51 5.52 6.94 15.38
C THR A 51 4.43 7.88 14.90
N SER A 52 3.86 7.65 13.71
CA SER A 52 2.82 8.53 13.18
C SER A 52 1.42 8.10 13.61
N TYR A 53 1.22 6.85 13.93
CA TYR A 53 -0.10 6.36 14.33
C TYR A 53 -0.24 6.24 15.85
N GLY A 54 0.84 5.93 16.54
CA GLY A 54 0.84 5.79 18.00
C GLY A 54 -0.17 4.78 18.49
N ASN A 55 -0.52 3.80 17.68
CA ASN A 55 -1.70 2.98 17.87
C ASN A 55 -1.43 1.53 17.46
N SER A 56 -1.33 0.66 18.43
CA SER A 56 -1.08 -0.75 18.22
C SER A 56 -2.23 -1.49 17.50
N GLN A 57 -3.38 -0.86 17.34
CA GLN A 57 -4.51 -1.50 16.64
C GLN A 57 -4.24 -1.72 15.15
N VAL A 58 -3.34 -0.94 14.56
CA VAL A 58 -2.98 -1.12 13.15
C VAL A 58 -2.03 -2.29 12.97
N THR A 59 -1.09 -2.45 13.87
CA THR A 59 -0.05 -3.47 13.77
C THR A 59 -0.25 -4.66 14.69
N ASN A 60 -1.16 -4.54 15.65
CA ASN A 60 -1.51 -5.60 16.60
C ASN A 60 -0.28 -6.29 17.22
N SER A 61 -0.16 -7.58 17.01
CA SER A 61 0.92 -8.40 17.56
C SER A 61 2.20 -8.39 16.73
N ILE A 62 2.22 -7.66 15.62
CA ILE A 62 3.38 -7.62 14.72
C ILE A 62 4.07 -6.27 14.89
N VAL A 63 5.39 -6.30 14.93
CA VAL A 63 6.19 -5.08 15.01
C VAL A 63 5.96 -4.24 13.76
N GLY A 64 5.51 -3.01 13.96
CA GLY A 64 5.32 -2.05 12.89
C GLY A 64 6.64 -1.54 12.32
N MET A 65 6.55 -0.86 11.19
CA MET A 65 7.73 -0.38 10.48
C MET A 65 8.48 0.70 11.28
N PRO A 66 9.78 0.49 11.59
CA PRO A 66 10.59 1.53 12.19
C PRO A 66 10.85 2.69 11.22
N ALA A 67 10.87 3.91 11.74
CA ALA A 67 11.09 5.10 10.91
C ALA A 67 12.44 5.06 10.17
N ALA A 68 13.46 4.41 10.74
CA ALA A 68 14.78 4.29 10.14
C ALA A 68 14.78 3.48 8.84
N GLU A 69 13.74 2.66 8.60
CA GLU A 69 13.63 1.84 7.39
C GLU A 69 13.08 2.62 6.19
N ILE A 70 12.42 3.75 6.43
CA ILE A 70 11.75 4.54 5.37
C ILE A 70 12.70 4.87 4.21
N PRO A 71 13.90 5.43 4.43
CA PRO A 71 14.76 5.81 3.31
C PRO A 71 15.36 4.64 2.53
N LYS A 72 15.19 3.42 3.00
CA LYS A 72 15.72 2.22 2.33
C LYS A 72 14.79 1.66 1.26
N ILE A 73 13.54 2.11 1.20
CA ILE A 73 12.47 1.43 0.46
C ILE A 73 11.94 2.29 -0.66
N ALA A 74 11.80 1.69 -1.84
CA ALA A 74 11.11 2.27 -2.98
C ALA A 74 10.06 1.29 -3.50
N MET A 75 8.91 1.81 -3.92
CA MET A 75 7.77 1.01 -4.35
C MET A 75 7.65 1.01 -5.87
N THR A 76 7.32 -0.15 -6.41
CA THR A 76 6.98 -0.30 -7.83
C THR A 76 5.61 -0.92 -7.95
N TYR A 77 4.74 -0.29 -8.73
CA TYR A 77 3.37 -0.75 -8.92
C TYR A 77 3.11 -1.13 -10.37
N TYR A 78 2.45 -2.26 -10.56
CA TYR A 78 2.03 -2.77 -11.86
C TYR A 78 0.52 -2.63 -12.03
N VAL A 79 0.11 -2.22 -13.20
CA VAL A 79 -1.29 -2.11 -13.61
C VAL A 79 -1.45 -2.84 -14.93
N ASN A 80 -2.38 -3.79 -15.00
CA ASN A 80 -2.62 -4.59 -16.22
C ASN A 80 -1.35 -5.24 -16.79
N GLY A 81 -0.48 -5.73 -15.91
CA GLY A 81 0.75 -6.38 -16.31
C GLY A 81 1.89 -5.46 -16.71
N GLU A 82 1.66 -4.15 -16.71
CA GLU A 82 2.66 -3.15 -17.06
C GLU A 82 3.10 -2.34 -15.84
N GLU A 83 4.39 -1.99 -15.82
CA GLU A 83 4.96 -1.16 -14.79
C GLU A 83 4.42 0.28 -14.92
N SER A 84 3.57 0.67 -13.98
CA SER A 84 2.92 1.98 -14.00
C SER A 84 3.69 3.03 -13.21
N ILE A 85 4.20 2.66 -12.04
CA ILE A 85 5.01 3.51 -11.18
C ILE A 85 6.26 2.72 -10.82
N LYS A 86 7.44 3.32 -11.06
CA LYS A 86 8.71 2.64 -10.84
C LYS A 86 9.53 3.35 -9.77
N LEU A 87 9.88 2.59 -8.72
CA LEU A 87 10.81 3.03 -7.68
C LEU A 87 10.43 4.36 -7.02
N MET A 88 9.15 4.50 -6.71
CA MET A 88 8.68 5.65 -5.93
C MET A 88 9.16 5.52 -4.49
N PRO A 89 9.84 6.53 -3.92
CA PRO A 89 10.26 6.44 -2.53
C PRO A 89 9.08 6.22 -1.60
N LEU A 90 9.23 5.30 -0.65
CA LEU A 90 8.17 5.04 0.32
C LEU A 90 7.80 6.29 1.12
N ALA A 91 8.76 7.18 1.33
CA ALA A 91 8.54 8.44 2.03
C ALA A 91 7.44 9.31 1.41
N GLU A 92 7.16 9.17 0.11
CA GLU A 92 6.07 9.89 -0.55
C GLU A 92 4.69 9.52 -0.01
N LEU A 93 4.55 8.31 0.54
CA LEU A 93 3.29 7.80 1.10
C LEU A 93 3.16 8.08 2.59
N ILE A 94 4.19 8.60 3.24
CA ILE A 94 4.24 8.70 4.69
C ILE A 94 4.15 10.16 5.10
N HIS A 95 3.23 10.44 6.02
CA HIS A 95 3.25 11.70 6.73
C HIS A 95 4.11 11.53 7.97
N ILE A 96 5.23 12.23 8.00
CA ILE A 96 6.08 12.27 9.19
C ILE A 96 5.47 13.29 10.14
N ASN A 97 4.85 12.81 11.20
CA ASN A 97 4.21 13.65 12.18
C ASN A 97 5.22 14.44 12.99
N ASP A 98 4.91 15.69 13.21
CA ASP A 98 5.48 16.41 14.34
C ASP A 98 4.57 16.22 15.58
N ALA A 99 4.99 16.75 16.70
CA ALA A 99 4.23 16.63 17.94
C ALA A 99 2.89 17.38 17.92
N SER A 100 2.71 18.30 16.98
CA SER A 100 1.50 19.13 16.90
C SER A 100 0.39 18.50 16.06
N ALA A 101 0.68 17.47 15.26
CA ALA A 101 -0.29 16.85 14.36
C ALA A 101 -0.16 15.32 14.28
N PRO A 102 -0.31 14.62 15.42
CA PRO A 102 -0.01 13.19 15.49
C PRO A 102 -1.01 12.30 14.71
N TYR A 103 -2.13 12.84 14.27
CA TYR A 103 -3.16 12.07 13.59
C TYR A 103 -3.28 12.38 12.09
N LEU A 104 -2.46 13.28 11.57
CA LEU A 104 -2.48 13.57 10.15
C LEU A 104 -1.80 12.46 9.37
N GLN A 105 -2.47 11.97 8.35
CA GLN A 105 -1.95 11.01 7.38
C GLN A 105 -1.72 11.69 6.05
N ASN A 106 -0.63 11.35 5.41
CA ASN A 106 -0.41 11.75 4.03
C ASN A 106 -1.12 10.76 3.11
N TRP A 107 -2.19 11.20 2.46
CA TRP A 107 -2.87 10.42 1.44
C TRP A 107 -2.36 10.83 0.08
N TYR A 108 -1.52 9.98 -0.49
CA TYR A 108 -0.96 10.22 -1.81
C TYR A 108 -2.02 9.92 -2.87
N PRO A 109 -2.44 10.92 -3.68
CA PRO A 109 -3.45 10.70 -4.70
C PRO A 109 -2.83 10.04 -5.92
N PHE A 110 -3.46 8.99 -6.41
CA PHE A 110 -3.10 8.37 -7.67
C PHE A 110 -4.07 8.80 -8.77
N ALA A 111 -3.58 8.87 -9.99
CA ALA A 111 -4.41 9.09 -11.17
C ALA A 111 -5.08 7.76 -11.55
N ASP A 112 -6.03 7.31 -10.73
CA ASP A 112 -6.87 6.13 -10.95
C ASP A 112 -6.09 4.88 -11.37
N LEU A 113 -5.40 4.26 -10.41
CA LEU A 113 -4.73 2.96 -10.64
C LEU A 113 -5.79 1.87 -10.72
N GLU A 114 -6.29 1.63 -11.93
CA GLU A 114 -7.30 0.62 -12.18
C GLU A 114 -6.67 -0.77 -12.24
N ASN A 115 -7.21 -1.71 -11.45
CA ASN A 115 -6.75 -3.09 -11.40
C ASN A 115 -5.26 -3.22 -11.08
N LEU A 116 -4.86 -2.56 -10.01
CA LEU A 116 -3.50 -2.68 -9.50
C LEU A 116 -3.18 -4.15 -9.23
N ASP A 117 -2.06 -4.61 -9.78
CA ASP A 117 -1.62 -5.99 -9.62
C ASP A 117 -0.76 -6.13 -8.38
N TRP A 118 -1.39 -6.52 -7.28
CA TRP A 118 -0.71 -6.67 -5.99
C TRP A 118 0.33 -7.79 -6.00
N ASP A 119 0.13 -8.82 -6.84
CA ASP A 119 1.05 -9.95 -6.91
C ASP A 119 2.36 -9.60 -7.62
N LYS A 120 2.34 -8.60 -8.50
CA LYS A 120 3.52 -8.14 -9.23
C LYS A 120 4.17 -6.91 -8.62
N SER A 121 3.42 -6.13 -7.85
CA SER A 121 3.92 -4.92 -7.20
C SER A 121 4.83 -5.30 -6.03
N TYR A 122 5.85 -4.48 -5.78
CA TYR A 122 6.85 -4.83 -4.77
C TYR A 122 7.49 -3.60 -4.13
N ALA A 123 8.07 -3.84 -2.97
CA ALA A 123 9.00 -2.94 -2.30
C ALA A 123 10.43 -3.39 -2.62
N GLN A 124 11.31 -2.47 -2.99
CA GLN A 124 12.72 -2.77 -3.24
C GLN A 124 13.61 -2.04 -2.25
N PHE A 125 14.59 -2.75 -1.73
CA PHE A 125 15.50 -2.23 -0.71
C PHE A 125 16.82 -1.78 -1.31
N ASN A 126 17.29 -0.59 -0.93
CA ASN A 126 18.61 -0.10 -1.32
C ASN A 126 19.69 -0.36 -0.27
N ALA A 127 19.30 -0.85 0.90
CA ALA A 127 20.19 -1.22 2.00
C ALA A 127 19.54 -2.37 2.78
N ALA A 128 20.34 -3.11 3.54
CA ALA A 128 19.82 -4.21 4.33
C ALA A 128 18.75 -3.73 5.33
N SER A 129 17.66 -4.48 5.47
CA SER A 129 16.62 -4.18 6.43
C SER A 129 17.07 -4.45 7.86
N SER A 130 16.26 -4.08 8.83
CA SER A 130 16.57 -4.29 10.25
C SER A 130 16.69 -5.76 10.59
N GLY A 131 17.34 -6.06 11.71
CA GLY A 131 17.48 -7.42 12.23
C GLY A 131 16.21 -8.02 12.81
N THR A 132 15.10 -7.27 12.79
CA THR A 132 13.80 -7.73 13.28
C THR A 132 12.78 -7.65 12.16
N GLN A 133 12.02 -8.73 11.98
CA GLN A 133 10.91 -8.72 11.03
C GLN A 133 9.87 -7.65 11.42
N TYR A 134 9.34 -6.96 10.41
CA TYR A 134 8.29 -5.97 10.63
C TYR A 134 7.28 -5.97 9.49
N VAL A 135 6.16 -5.29 9.71
CA VAL A 135 5.10 -5.16 8.72
C VAL A 135 4.94 -3.70 8.33
N ILE A 136 4.80 -3.46 7.03
CA ILE A 136 4.44 -2.14 6.51
C ILE A 136 2.93 -2.14 6.24
N PRO A 137 2.13 -1.39 7.01
CA PRO A 137 0.70 -1.30 6.78
C PRO A 137 0.38 -0.18 5.80
N PHE A 138 -0.18 -0.53 4.64
CA PHE A 138 -0.63 0.40 3.63
C PHE A 138 -2.13 0.63 3.78
N GLY A 139 -2.55 1.87 3.99
CA GLY A 139 -3.95 2.25 3.89
C GLY A 139 -4.31 2.55 2.45
N ILE A 140 -5.35 1.90 1.94
CA ILE A 140 -5.78 2.03 0.55
C ILE A 140 -7.19 2.60 0.54
N ARG A 141 -7.40 3.65 -0.23
CA ARG A 141 -8.75 4.10 -0.60
C ARG A 141 -9.01 3.71 -2.04
N TYR A 142 -10.15 3.10 -2.27
CA TYR A 142 -10.48 2.57 -3.59
C TYR A 142 -11.97 2.63 -3.88
N ILE A 143 -12.29 2.54 -5.16
CA ILE A 143 -13.64 2.40 -5.67
C ILE A 143 -13.74 1.03 -6.29
N ARG A 144 -14.82 0.30 -5.98
CA ARG A 144 -15.07 -1.00 -6.57
C ARG A 144 -16.24 -0.92 -7.53
N LEU A 145 -16.03 -1.39 -8.75
CA LEU A 145 -17.07 -1.51 -9.77
C LEU A 145 -17.31 -2.98 -10.04
N MET A 146 -18.57 -3.37 -10.12
CA MET A 146 -18.99 -4.72 -10.48
C MET A 146 -19.68 -4.67 -11.82
N GLN A 147 -19.45 -5.71 -12.63
CA GLN A 147 -20.10 -5.83 -13.92
C GLN A 147 -21.56 -6.25 -13.75
N LYS A 148 -22.45 -5.46 -14.37
CA LYS A 148 -23.87 -5.73 -14.43
C LYS A 148 -24.26 -5.85 -15.91
N GLY A 149 -24.40 -7.07 -16.40
CA GLY A 149 -24.57 -7.30 -17.83
C GLY A 149 -23.25 -7.21 -18.58
N SER A 150 -23.29 -7.20 -19.92
CA SER A 150 -22.10 -7.34 -20.74
C SER A 150 -21.21 -6.10 -20.80
N ASN A 151 -21.78 -4.89 -20.70
CA ASN A 151 -21.03 -3.63 -20.85
C ASN A 151 -21.31 -2.61 -19.77
N GLU A 152 -22.00 -2.97 -18.71
CA GLU A 152 -22.37 -2.05 -17.65
C GLU A 152 -21.58 -2.32 -16.37
N TRP A 153 -21.00 -1.27 -15.82
CA TRP A 153 -20.26 -1.31 -14.56
C TRP A 153 -20.97 -0.43 -13.54
N VAL A 154 -21.26 -1.00 -12.39
CA VAL A 154 -21.92 -0.31 -11.30
C VAL A 154 -21.08 -0.35 -10.05
N GLU A 155 -21.18 0.69 -9.23
CA GLU A 155 -20.49 0.75 -7.96
C GLU A 155 -21.05 -0.31 -7.00
N ALA A 156 -20.15 -1.00 -6.30
CA ALA A 156 -20.53 -2.08 -5.39
C ALA A 156 -20.11 -1.81 -3.96
#